data_161bcae04f243541221f21a85de34c15
#
_entry.id   161bcae04f243541221f21a85de34c15
#
_cell.length_a   1.000
_cell.length_b   1.000
_cell.length_c   1.000
_cell.angle_alpha   90.00
_cell.angle_beta   90.00
_cell.angle_gamma   90.00
#
_symmetry.space_group_name_H-M   'P 1'
#
loop_
_entity.id
_entity.type
_entity.pdbx_description
1 polymer ?
#
loop_
_entity_poly.entity_id
_entity_poly.type
_entity_poly.pdbx_seq_one_letter_code
_entity_poly.pdbx_strand_id
1 'polypeptide(L)'
;MRILVENGRLLDPSRELDVQESLWIEDGIICEKQAFSANQADRVIDAAGGWVVPGLIDLHVHFRDPGLEYKETIETGCLAAAHGGYTTVCPMPNTKPSTDCPEVVKEVLDKASVACGVHVLPVGAVTVGQKGEQPTDVAALKEAGIVAISED
;
A
#
# COMPACT_ATOMS: atom_id res chain seq x y z
N MET A 1 -16.70 -13.39 -0.94
CA MET A 1 -17.44 -12.14 -1.23
C MET A 1 -17.28 -11.81 -2.71
N ARG A 2 -18.40 -11.62 -3.42
CA ARG A 2 -18.43 -11.29 -4.86
C ARG A 2 -18.72 -9.82 -5.06
N ILE A 3 -17.87 -9.12 -5.78
CA ILE A 3 -18.03 -7.71 -6.12
C ILE A 3 -18.06 -7.59 -7.64
N LEU A 4 -19.05 -6.89 -8.16
CA LEU A 4 -19.15 -6.53 -9.57
C LEU A 4 -18.97 -5.02 -9.71
N VAL A 5 -18.02 -4.58 -10.53
CA VAL A 5 -17.87 -3.17 -10.89
C VAL A 5 -18.40 -2.99 -12.30
N GLU A 6 -19.42 -2.15 -12.47
CA GLU A 6 -20.09 -1.90 -13.76
C GLU A 6 -19.84 -0.47 -14.27
N ASN A 7 -20.08 -0.27 -15.55
CA ASN A 7 -20.05 1.05 -16.20
C ASN A 7 -18.69 1.77 -16.06
N GLY A 8 -17.59 1.04 -15.89
CA GLY A 8 -16.26 1.58 -15.80
C GLY A 8 -15.46 1.47 -17.10
N ARG A 9 -14.45 2.32 -17.25
CA ARG A 9 -13.38 2.16 -18.23
C ARG A 9 -12.20 1.52 -17.52
N LEU A 10 -11.92 0.25 -17.83
CA LEU A 10 -10.80 -0.49 -17.27
C LEU A 10 -9.51 -0.06 -17.95
N LEU A 11 -8.56 0.45 -17.17
CA LEU A 11 -7.25 0.89 -17.66
C LEU A 11 -6.17 0.13 -16.88
N ASP A 12 -5.40 -0.70 -17.56
CA ASP A 12 -4.23 -1.37 -16.99
C ASP A 12 -3.07 -1.28 -18.00
N PRO A 13 -2.15 -0.31 -17.81
CA PRO A 13 -1.02 -0.13 -18.72
C PRO A 13 -0.10 -1.34 -18.80
N SER A 14 0.01 -2.13 -17.73
CA SER A 14 0.87 -3.32 -17.70
C SER A 14 0.37 -4.44 -18.63
N ARG A 15 -0.91 -4.43 -18.95
CA ARG A 15 -1.60 -5.38 -19.82
C ARG A 15 -2.05 -4.76 -21.15
N GLU A 16 -1.68 -3.52 -21.39
CA GLU A 16 -2.16 -2.73 -22.55
C GLU A 16 -3.71 -2.70 -22.64
N LEU A 17 -4.38 -2.72 -21.48
CA LEU A 17 -5.82 -2.79 -21.38
C LEU A 17 -6.40 -1.37 -21.32
N ASP A 18 -7.33 -1.07 -22.22
CA ASP A 18 -8.13 0.16 -22.25
C ASP A 18 -9.50 -0.17 -22.87
N VAL A 19 -10.45 -0.58 -22.02
CA VAL A 19 -11.76 -1.05 -22.50
C VAL A 19 -12.88 -0.59 -21.58
N GLN A 20 -14.07 -0.36 -22.16
CA GLN A 20 -15.30 -0.20 -21.37
C GLN A 20 -15.88 -1.59 -21.09
N GLU A 21 -15.72 -2.03 -19.86
CA GLU A 21 -16.13 -3.36 -19.43
C GLU A 21 -16.37 -3.41 -17.93
N SER A 22 -17.14 -4.40 -17.47
CA SER A 22 -17.29 -4.70 -16.05
C SER A 22 -16.09 -5.48 -15.52
N LEU A 23 -15.86 -5.40 -14.21
CA LEU A 23 -14.83 -6.15 -13.51
C LEU A 23 -15.48 -7.06 -12.47
N TRP A 24 -15.11 -8.34 -12.46
CA TRP A 24 -15.59 -9.34 -11.53
C TRP A 24 -14.51 -9.66 -10.50
N ILE A 25 -14.87 -9.60 -9.21
CA ILE A 25 -13.95 -9.89 -8.11
C ILE A 25 -14.63 -10.90 -7.19
N GLU A 26 -13.96 -12.01 -6.90
CA GLU A 26 -14.40 -13.00 -5.91
C GLU A 26 -13.28 -13.21 -4.89
N ASP A 27 -13.62 -13.05 -3.62
CA ASP A 27 -12.68 -13.19 -2.48
C ASP A 27 -11.36 -12.41 -2.63
N GLY A 28 -11.47 -11.18 -3.16
CA GLY A 28 -10.33 -10.27 -3.36
C GLY A 28 -9.52 -10.53 -4.64
N ILE A 29 -9.92 -11.49 -5.47
CA ILE A 29 -9.22 -11.85 -6.70
C ILE A 29 -10.07 -11.47 -7.91
N ILE A 30 -9.45 -10.84 -8.91
CA ILE A 30 -10.08 -10.54 -10.20
C ILE A 30 -10.35 -11.85 -10.94
N CYS A 31 -11.61 -12.08 -11.30
CA CYS A 31 -12.07 -13.28 -12.00
C CYS A 31 -12.15 -13.05 -13.49
N GLU A 32 -12.42 -14.15 -14.21
CA GLU A 32 -12.73 -14.11 -15.62
C GLU A 32 -14.03 -13.32 -15.90
N LYS A 33 -14.14 -12.81 -17.11
CA LYS A 33 -15.32 -12.10 -17.59
C LYS A 33 -16.58 -12.94 -17.41
N GLN A 34 -17.62 -12.32 -16.85
CA GLN A 34 -18.93 -12.97 -16.60
C GLN A 34 -18.87 -14.19 -15.66
N ALA A 35 -17.90 -14.21 -14.73
CA ALA A 35 -17.78 -15.29 -13.75
C ALA A 35 -19.07 -15.50 -12.92
N PHE A 36 -19.85 -14.44 -12.73
CA PHE A 36 -21.17 -14.46 -12.07
C PHE A 36 -22.04 -13.31 -12.60
N SER A 37 -23.34 -13.39 -12.40
CA SER A 37 -24.29 -12.34 -12.77
C SER A 37 -24.48 -11.33 -11.64
N ALA A 38 -25.00 -10.13 -11.94
CA ALA A 38 -25.18 -9.06 -10.96
C ALA A 38 -26.05 -9.47 -9.76
N ASN A 39 -27.05 -10.33 -9.96
CA ASN A 39 -27.90 -10.85 -8.88
C ASN A 39 -27.19 -11.89 -7.97
N GLN A 40 -25.98 -12.32 -8.34
CA GLN A 40 -25.12 -13.21 -7.55
C GLN A 40 -23.99 -12.46 -6.86
N ALA A 41 -23.85 -11.15 -7.14
CA ALA A 41 -22.88 -10.30 -6.48
C ALA A 41 -23.40 -9.88 -5.09
N ASP A 42 -22.50 -9.95 -4.08
CA ASP A 42 -22.79 -9.41 -2.76
C ASP A 42 -22.79 -7.88 -2.78
N ARG A 43 -22.02 -7.29 -3.71
CA ARG A 43 -21.94 -5.85 -3.91
C ARG A 43 -21.77 -5.51 -5.39
N VAL A 44 -22.56 -4.55 -5.86
CA VAL A 44 -22.42 -3.95 -7.19
C VAL A 44 -21.93 -2.50 -7.00
N ILE A 45 -20.89 -2.11 -7.71
CA ILE A 45 -20.34 -0.76 -7.73
C ILE A 45 -20.53 -0.21 -9.13
N ASP A 46 -21.35 0.85 -9.26
CA ASP A 46 -21.45 1.60 -10.51
C ASP A 46 -20.30 2.62 -10.58
N ALA A 47 -19.38 2.43 -11.51
CA ALA A 47 -18.29 3.35 -11.77
C ALA A 47 -18.72 4.61 -12.51
N ALA A 48 -20.00 4.69 -12.96
CA ALA A 48 -20.60 5.87 -13.58
C ALA A 48 -19.77 6.47 -14.73
N GLY A 49 -19.12 5.65 -15.53
CA GLY A 49 -18.22 6.04 -16.61
C GLY A 49 -16.81 6.43 -16.15
N GLY A 50 -16.52 6.32 -14.87
CA GLY A 50 -15.20 6.58 -14.30
C GLY A 50 -14.15 5.54 -14.70
N TRP A 51 -12.90 5.85 -14.40
CA TRP A 51 -11.79 4.93 -14.64
C TRP A 51 -11.68 3.91 -13.50
N VAL A 52 -11.49 2.67 -13.88
CA VAL A 52 -11.16 1.57 -12.98
C VAL A 52 -9.71 1.20 -13.29
N VAL A 53 -8.83 1.50 -12.37
CA VAL A 53 -7.38 1.39 -12.54
C VAL A 53 -6.77 0.52 -11.44
N PRO A 54 -5.56 -0.02 -11.61
CA PRO A 54 -4.79 -0.55 -10.48
C PRO A 54 -4.66 0.50 -9.39
N GLY A 55 -4.65 0.06 -8.13
CA GLY A 55 -4.49 0.97 -7.00
C GLY A 55 -3.19 1.77 -7.11
N LEU A 56 -3.24 3.04 -6.72
CA LEU A 56 -2.07 3.91 -6.76
C LEU A 56 -1.02 3.46 -5.76
N ILE A 57 0.25 3.68 -6.09
CA ILE A 57 1.41 3.37 -5.24
C ILE A 57 2.13 4.67 -4.95
N ASP A 58 2.35 4.97 -3.67
CA ASP A 58 3.19 6.09 -3.24
C ASP A 58 4.52 5.57 -2.69
N LEU A 59 5.60 5.88 -3.38
CA LEU A 59 6.94 5.38 -3.05
C LEU A 59 7.64 6.23 -1.98
N HIS A 60 7.03 7.34 -1.51
CA HIS A 60 7.67 8.27 -0.59
C HIS A 60 6.64 8.97 0.30
N VAL A 61 6.36 8.39 1.48
CA VAL A 61 5.45 8.98 2.47
C VAL A 61 6.12 9.09 3.83
N HIS A 62 5.59 10.00 4.69
CA HIS A 62 6.11 10.20 6.04
C HIS A 62 5.03 9.93 7.07
N PHE A 63 4.95 8.70 7.56
CA PHE A 63 3.99 8.34 8.62
C PHE A 63 4.43 8.78 10.02
N ARG A 64 5.73 9.05 10.22
CA ARG A 64 6.26 9.55 11.49
C ARG A 64 6.13 8.61 12.69
N ASP A 65 5.63 7.43 12.51
CA ASP A 65 5.42 6.37 13.49
C ASP A 65 6.40 5.21 13.20
N PRO A 66 7.24 4.82 14.16
CA PRO A 66 7.21 5.14 15.59
C PRO A 66 7.86 6.48 15.98
N GLY A 67 7.44 6.99 17.14
CA GLY A 67 8.12 8.01 17.94
C GLY A 67 7.76 9.48 17.64
N LEU A 68 7.01 9.75 16.60
CA LEU A 68 6.52 11.09 16.25
C LEU A 68 5.01 11.05 15.92
N GLU A 69 4.27 10.17 16.58
CA GLU A 69 2.85 9.86 16.32
C GLU A 69 1.93 11.07 16.48
N TYR A 70 2.37 12.10 17.19
CA TYR A 70 1.64 13.37 17.30
C TYR A 70 1.54 14.12 15.97
N LYS A 71 2.37 13.76 14.97
CA LYS A 71 2.32 14.33 13.61
C LYS A 71 1.47 13.48 12.68
N GLU A 72 1.71 12.17 12.69
CA GLU A 72 1.03 11.18 11.86
C GLU A 72 1.28 9.79 12.44
N THR A 73 0.27 8.93 12.42
CA THR A 73 0.40 7.51 12.75
C THR A 73 0.31 6.67 11.48
N ILE A 74 0.75 5.41 11.56
CA ILE A 74 0.56 4.47 10.45
C ILE A 74 -0.93 4.31 10.11
N GLU A 75 -1.81 4.27 11.12
CA GLU A 75 -3.26 4.14 10.93
C GLU A 75 -3.84 5.34 10.18
N THR A 76 -3.57 6.57 10.66
CA THR A 76 -4.12 7.78 10.04
C THR A 76 -3.55 8.02 8.64
N GLY A 77 -2.27 7.74 8.44
CA GLY A 77 -1.63 7.81 7.13
C GLY A 77 -2.19 6.79 6.14
N CYS A 78 -2.45 5.54 6.58
CA CYS A 78 -3.12 4.53 5.76
C CYS A 78 -4.55 4.94 5.40
N LEU A 79 -5.30 5.53 6.34
CA LEU A 79 -6.64 6.06 6.05
C LEU A 79 -6.60 7.18 5.00
N ALA A 80 -5.66 8.11 5.13
CA ALA A 80 -5.47 9.17 4.15
C ALA A 80 -5.09 8.61 2.77
N ALA A 81 -4.19 7.64 2.72
CA ALA A 81 -3.80 6.93 1.50
C ALA A 81 -5.01 6.26 0.84
N ALA A 82 -5.81 5.50 1.60
CA ALA A 82 -7.01 4.83 1.10
C ALA A 82 -8.03 5.82 0.52
N HIS A 83 -8.26 6.96 1.19
CA HIS A 83 -9.11 8.04 0.69
C HIS A 83 -8.58 8.66 -0.61
N GLY A 84 -7.27 8.68 -0.81
CA GLY A 84 -6.61 9.13 -2.04
C GLY A 84 -6.58 8.09 -3.16
N GLY A 85 -7.05 6.86 -2.92
CA GLY A 85 -6.99 5.76 -3.89
C GLY A 85 -5.63 5.04 -3.92
N TYR A 86 -4.77 5.30 -2.94
CA TYR A 86 -3.50 4.57 -2.79
C TYR A 86 -3.74 3.26 -2.06
N THR A 87 -3.27 2.17 -2.65
CA THR A 87 -3.35 0.82 -2.08
C THR A 87 -2.02 0.32 -1.53
N THR A 88 -0.94 1.03 -1.85
CA THR A 88 0.41 0.72 -1.41
C THR A 88 1.19 1.99 -1.14
N VAL A 89 1.91 2.04 -0.01
CA VAL A 89 2.73 3.18 0.40
C VAL A 89 4.07 2.72 0.94
N CYS A 90 5.12 3.52 0.70
CA CYS A 90 6.47 3.25 1.18
C CYS A 90 6.89 4.33 2.19
N PRO A 91 6.71 4.12 3.51
CA PRO A 91 7.12 5.10 4.52
C PRO A 91 8.64 5.19 4.62
N MET A 92 9.11 6.45 4.65
CA MET A 92 10.51 6.80 4.79
C MET A 92 11.03 6.49 6.21
N PRO A 93 12.35 6.23 6.36
CA PRO A 93 12.94 5.73 7.60
C PRO A 93 13.13 6.81 8.67
N ASN A 94 12.76 8.08 8.43
CA ASN A 94 12.97 9.20 9.34
C ASN A 94 11.97 9.25 10.50
N THR A 95 11.85 8.14 11.20
CA THR A 95 11.09 7.90 12.42
C THR A 95 11.96 8.07 13.67
N LYS A 96 11.44 7.79 14.87
CA LYS A 96 12.22 7.87 16.11
C LYS A 96 11.85 6.72 17.05
N PRO A 97 12.67 5.64 17.10
CA PRO A 97 13.96 5.48 16.39
C PRO A 97 13.79 5.43 14.86
N SER A 98 14.90 5.69 14.15
CA SER A 98 14.95 5.51 12.70
C SER A 98 14.71 4.05 12.32
N THR A 99 14.16 3.80 11.13
CA THR A 99 13.96 2.43 10.62
C THR A 99 15.30 1.86 10.12
N ASP A 100 16.22 1.60 11.05
CA ASP A 100 17.62 1.22 10.81
C ASP A 100 17.99 -0.16 11.38
N CYS A 101 17.07 -0.85 12.02
CA CYS A 101 17.23 -2.21 12.54
C CYS A 101 15.96 -3.06 12.34
N PRO A 102 16.09 -4.40 12.37
CA PRO A 102 14.95 -5.32 12.16
C PRO A 102 13.78 -5.11 13.12
N GLU A 103 14.06 -4.74 14.36
CA GLU A 103 13.05 -4.53 15.40
C GLU A 103 12.10 -3.39 15.03
N VAL A 104 12.64 -2.27 14.53
CA VAL A 104 11.81 -1.12 14.10
C VAL A 104 11.04 -1.45 12.83
N VAL A 105 11.64 -2.17 11.88
CA VAL A 105 10.92 -2.66 10.69
C VAL A 105 9.73 -3.51 11.09
N LYS A 106 9.95 -4.44 12.03
CA LYS A 106 8.88 -5.31 12.55
C LYS A 106 7.78 -4.50 13.23
N GLU A 107 8.13 -3.51 14.06
CA GLU A 107 7.15 -2.63 14.70
C GLU A 107 6.26 -1.91 13.69
N VAL A 108 6.86 -1.36 12.62
CA VAL A 108 6.11 -0.70 11.53
C VAL A 108 5.16 -1.68 10.86
N LEU A 109 5.62 -2.89 10.53
CA LEU A 109 4.80 -3.92 9.89
C LEU A 109 3.69 -4.44 10.79
N ASP A 110 3.95 -4.63 12.08
CA ASP A 110 2.94 -5.07 13.06
C ASP A 110 1.81 -4.02 13.18
N LYS A 111 2.15 -2.73 13.30
CA LYS A 111 1.17 -1.63 13.30
C LYS A 111 0.39 -1.55 11.97
N ALA A 112 1.07 -1.71 10.85
CA ALA A 112 0.45 -1.69 9.52
C ALA A 112 -0.55 -2.84 9.33
N SER A 113 -0.29 -4.01 9.91
CA SER A 113 -1.12 -5.22 9.76
C SER A 113 -2.55 -5.04 10.26
N VAL A 114 -2.77 -4.12 11.19
CA VAL A 114 -4.09 -3.81 11.77
C VAL A 114 -4.68 -2.49 11.28
N ALA A 115 -3.98 -1.80 10.37
CA ALA A 115 -4.47 -0.58 9.74
C ALA A 115 -5.53 -0.89 8.65
N CYS A 116 -5.94 0.10 7.88
CA CYS A 116 -7.09 0.04 6.98
C CYS A 116 -6.93 -0.80 5.69
N GLY A 117 -5.99 -1.74 5.64
CA GLY A 117 -5.80 -2.64 4.48
C GLY A 117 -4.96 -2.07 3.34
N VAL A 118 -4.31 -0.91 3.53
CA VAL A 118 -3.28 -0.41 2.62
C VAL A 118 -1.99 -1.20 2.87
N HIS A 119 -1.31 -1.61 1.81
CA HIS A 119 0.00 -2.27 1.90
C HIS A 119 1.06 -1.26 2.30
N VAL A 120 1.66 -1.44 3.46
CA VAL A 120 2.77 -0.63 3.96
C VAL A 120 4.07 -1.39 3.72
N LEU A 121 4.93 -0.82 2.87
CA LEU A 121 6.22 -1.39 2.47
C LEU A 121 7.34 -0.50 3.01
N PRO A 122 7.88 -0.75 4.21
CA PRO A 122 8.82 0.16 4.85
C PRO A 122 10.13 0.30 4.08
N VAL A 123 10.68 1.51 4.11
CA VAL A 123 12.01 1.84 3.60
C VAL A 123 12.97 1.88 4.78
N GLY A 124 14.11 1.19 4.68
CA GLY A 124 15.15 1.19 5.71
C GLY A 124 16.12 2.37 5.56
N ALA A 125 16.72 2.81 6.67
CA ALA A 125 17.77 3.81 6.65
C ALA A 125 19.07 3.24 6.05
N VAL A 126 19.83 4.08 5.34
CA VAL A 126 21.16 3.72 4.81
C VAL A 126 22.19 3.66 5.94
N THR A 127 22.12 4.61 6.89
CA THR A 127 23.04 4.67 8.02
C THR A 127 22.31 4.61 9.36
N VAL A 128 22.98 4.10 10.38
CA VAL A 128 22.47 3.99 11.75
C VAL A 128 22.08 5.37 12.27
N GLY A 129 20.80 5.52 12.69
CA GLY A 129 20.24 6.78 13.16
C GLY A 129 20.20 7.88 12.12
N GLN A 130 20.40 7.55 10.82
CA GLN A 130 20.48 8.52 9.71
C GLN A 130 21.54 9.62 9.96
N LYS A 131 22.72 9.22 10.44
CA LYS A 131 23.82 10.15 10.76
C LYS A 131 24.87 10.28 9.67
N GLY A 132 24.77 9.47 8.60
CA GLY A 132 25.77 9.46 7.53
C GLY A 132 27.12 8.83 7.93
N GLU A 133 27.20 8.13 9.05
CA GLU A 133 28.45 7.63 9.61
C GLU A 133 28.61 6.11 9.42
N GLN A 134 27.75 5.33 10.04
CA GLN A 134 27.83 3.87 10.06
C GLN A 134 26.72 3.26 9.18
N PRO A 135 27.05 2.45 8.17
CA PRO A 135 26.06 1.73 7.38
C PRO A 135 25.21 0.80 8.23
N THR A 136 23.94 0.65 7.88
CA THR A 136 23.05 -0.35 8.46
C THR A 136 23.35 -1.74 7.90
N ASP A 137 22.88 -2.78 8.58
CA ASP A 137 22.86 -4.14 8.02
C ASP A 137 21.67 -4.27 7.07
N VAL A 138 21.88 -3.89 5.80
CA VAL A 138 20.84 -3.93 4.76
C VAL A 138 20.31 -5.35 4.53
N ALA A 139 21.14 -6.39 4.73
CA ALA A 139 20.71 -7.78 4.57
C ALA A 139 19.68 -8.14 5.66
N ALA A 140 19.99 -7.82 6.93
CA ALA A 140 19.06 -8.04 8.02
C ALA A 140 17.77 -7.21 7.90
N LEU A 141 17.87 -5.95 7.44
CA LEU A 141 16.70 -5.11 7.16
C LEU A 141 15.82 -5.70 6.06
N LYS A 142 16.43 -6.23 5.00
CA LYS A 142 15.71 -6.88 3.90
C LYS A 142 14.98 -8.14 4.37
N GLU A 143 15.64 -8.96 5.18
CA GLU A 143 15.00 -10.15 5.79
C GLU A 143 13.83 -9.75 6.71
N ALA A 144 13.93 -8.61 7.38
CA ALA A 144 12.86 -8.06 8.20
C ALA A 144 11.68 -7.50 7.39
N GLY A 145 11.86 -7.20 6.09
CA GLY A 145 10.76 -6.84 5.19
C GLY A 145 10.81 -5.46 4.56
N ILE A 146 11.96 -4.75 4.58
CA ILE A 146 12.09 -3.51 3.80
C ILE A 146 12.10 -3.79 2.30
N VAL A 147 11.65 -2.81 1.51
CA VAL A 147 11.63 -2.88 0.04
C VAL A 147 12.68 -2.01 -0.63
N ALA A 148 13.17 -1.00 0.07
CA ALA A 148 14.17 -0.05 -0.40
C ALA A 148 14.98 0.50 0.78
N ILE A 149 16.02 1.27 0.49
CA ILE A 149 16.78 2.04 1.46
C ILE A 149 16.81 3.50 1.05
N SER A 150 16.78 4.41 2.02
CA SER A 150 16.88 5.86 1.83
C SER A 150 17.59 6.51 3.01
N GLU A 151 18.16 7.69 2.77
CA GLU A 151 18.74 8.55 3.81
C GLU A 151 17.94 9.86 3.93
N ASP A 152 16.66 9.78 3.71
CA ASP A 152 15.73 10.92 3.77
C ASP A 152 15.51 11.45 5.20
#